data_3af8356ac9a66c78ef4e1c3b5386bf2e
#
_entry.id   3af8356ac9a66c78ef4e1c3b5386bf2e
#
_cell.length_a   1.000
_cell.length_b   1.000
_cell.length_c   1.000
_cell.angle_alpha   90.00
_cell.angle_beta   90.00
_cell.angle_gamma   90.00
#
_symmetry.space_group_name_H-M   'P 1'
#
loop_
_entity.id
_entity.type
_entity.pdbx_description
1 polymer ?
#
loop_
_entity_poly.entity_id
_entity_poly.type
_entity_poly.pdbx_seq_one_letter_code
_entity_poly.pdbx_strand_id
1 'polypeptide(L)'
;MDIPDLRWWGWGTLDQDYALEGRPAFWPTLQEWLDLPDEAIEHEIPPVSLDEISLRPPRLDDPVLSSLHKLLGDGVVRTDKRARVEHAYGKSYRDLIRIRAGHIPNPPDAVVYPIDQGQVVALLAWATDRDVTVIPFGGGSTVLGGVEPPPGSSPIITLDMARLDRVLAVDPVSRTARIQAGATGPEVEAQLNEHGFTLGHLPQSFEFSTLGGWIATRSAGQTSIGYGKIEAMTQAVRVVTPVGIIETKDTPATAAGPGLLEVLVGSEGTYGVITEATMRLRPQPAVRDYRGILFHNLEDGVSAFRDLMQSPDLHPAIIRLSDAPETAAQAVLSHEHHGLRRVTDRLIEWYLNAQEYELTAGTVLMLLGFDGDARWTRRQWRLALAICGDHRGLSLGRAVGRSWMRERYAQPYLRDTLLGHRVMVDTLETATTWSNLMHLYESMVSAMKVAITGTDGGPGYVMTHISHAYEHGASLYSTFLGRQVPDPDPLARQAQWEVVKRATTDAILDAGGTLTHHHGIGREHTPWLEEEVGQVGMKALRRFKSTFDPTGILNPGILLPPKRGDPYG
;
A
#
# COMPACT_ATOMS: atom_id res chain seq x y z
N MET A 1 -5.73 -6.09 -24.82
CA MET A 1 -5.94 -6.89 -23.60
C MET A 1 -7.23 -6.42 -22.98
N ASP A 2 -8.10 -7.31 -22.60
CA ASP A 2 -9.32 -6.92 -21.88
C ASP A 2 -8.91 -6.51 -20.46
N ILE A 3 -9.35 -5.32 -20.03
CA ILE A 3 -9.12 -4.84 -18.66
C ILE A 3 -9.96 -5.76 -17.75
N PRO A 4 -9.37 -6.40 -16.73
CA PRO A 4 -10.10 -7.32 -15.89
C PRO A 4 -11.25 -6.62 -15.17
N ASP A 5 -12.36 -7.33 -14.98
CA ASP A 5 -13.51 -6.86 -14.20
C ASP A 5 -13.17 -6.84 -12.70
N LEU A 6 -12.65 -5.70 -12.25
CA LEU A 6 -12.31 -5.49 -10.84
C LEU A 6 -13.56 -5.15 -10.01
N ARG A 7 -13.47 -5.44 -8.71
CA ARG A 7 -14.44 -4.95 -7.72
C ARG A 7 -14.31 -3.44 -7.57
N TRP A 8 -15.28 -2.70 -8.10
CA TRP A 8 -15.31 -1.25 -7.91
C TRP A 8 -15.49 -0.87 -6.42
N TRP A 9 -16.15 -1.73 -5.64
CA TRP A 9 -16.48 -1.54 -4.23
C TRP A 9 -15.50 -2.17 -3.23
N GLY A 10 -14.45 -2.85 -3.69
CA GLY A 10 -13.53 -3.61 -2.85
C GLY A 10 -12.21 -3.92 -3.54
N TRP A 11 -11.61 -5.05 -3.17
CA TRP A 11 -10.32 -5.52 -3.65
C TRP A 11 -10.46 -6.73 -4.59
N GLY A 12 -9.65 -6.75 -5.63
CA GLY A 12 -9.51 -7.88 -6.53
C GLY A 12 -10.61 -8.00 -7.58
N THR A 13 -10.78 -9.20 -8.10
CA THR A 13 -11.76 -9.57 -9.11
C THR A 13 -13.09 -10.02 -8.50
N LEU A 14 -14.15 -10.06 -9.29
CA LEU A 14 -15.52 -10.38 -8.81
C LEU A 14 -15.66 -11.83 -8.30
N ASP A 15 -14.78 -12.73 -8.73
CA ASP A 15 -14.83 -14.18 -8.46
C ASP A 15 -13.95 -14.63 -7.30
N GLN A 16 -13.24 -13.72 -6.62
CA GLN A 16 -12.26 -14.07 -5.59
C GLN A 16 -12.63 -13.48 -4.23
N ASP A 17 -13.00 -14.31 -3.26
CA ASP A 17 -13.31 -13.92 -1.89
C ASP A 17 -12.26 -14.40 -0.89
N TYR A 18 -12.25 -13.81 0.31
CA TYR A 18 -11.48 -14.34 1.43
C TYR A 18 -12.20 -15.54 2.05
N ALA A 19 -11.62 -16.72 1.90
CA ALA A 19 -12.21 -17.94 2.45
C ALA A 19 -12.07 -17.98 3.98
N LEU A 20 -13.19 -17.90 4.70
CA LEU A 20 -13.27 -18.10 6.16
C LEU A 20 -13.65 -19.54 6.54
N GLU A 21 -13.95 -20.39 5.55
CA GLU A 21 -14.21 -21.82 5.76
C GLU A 21 -12.99 -22.49 6.40
N GLY A 22 -13.23 -23.27 7.45
CA GLY A 22 -12.15 -23.93 8.22
C GLY A 22 -11.47 -23.03 9.25
N ARG A 23 -12.05 -21.85 9.56
CA ARG A 23 -11.59 -20.92 10.61
C ARG A 23 -12.71 -20.62 11.62
N PRO A 24 -13.21 -21.61 12.36
CA PRO A 24 -14.41 -21.48 13.20
C PRO A 24 -14.22 -20.49 14.37
N ALA A 25 -13.00 -20.27 14.80
CA ALA A 25 -12.70 -19.33 15.88
C ALA A 25 -12.76 -17.85 15.44
N PHE A 26 -12.78 -17.56 14.14
CA PHE A 26 -12.65 -16.20 13.64
C PHE A 26 -13.76 -15.25 14.14
N TRP A 27 -15.03 -15.57 13.87
CA TRP A 27 -16.14 -14.71 14.26
C TRP A 27 -16.34 -14.59 15.77
N PRO A 28 -16.31 -15.69 16.57
CA PRO A 28 -16.40 -15.57 18.03
C PRO A 28 -15.29 -14.71 18.64
N THR A 29 -14.06 -14.86 18.16
CA THR A 29 -12.92 -14.07 18.67
C THR A 29 -13.05 -12.61 18.28
N LEU A 30 -13.43 -12.33 17.04
CA LEU A 30 -13.61 -10.94 16.58
C LEU A 30 -14.75 -10.25 17.36
N GLN A 31 -15.82 -10.96 17.65
CA GLN A 31 -16.93 -10.49 18.47
C GLN A 31 -16.47 -10.11 19.88
N GLU A 32 -15.66 -10.97 20.51
CA GLU A 32 -15.09 -10.70 21.84
C GLU A 32 -14.14 -9.48 21.80
N TRP A 33 -13.25 -9.41 20.82
CA TRP A 33 -12.28 -8.32 20.73
C TRP A 33 -12.90 -6.93 20.49
N LEU A 34 -14.01 -6.88 19.76
CA LEU A 34 -14.62 -5.62 19.34
C LEU A 34 -15.96 -5.34 20.02
N ASP A 35 -16.46 -6.25 20.85
CA ASP A 35 -17.82 -6.19 21.44
C ASP A 35 -18.87 -5.98 20.33
N LEU A 36 -18.77 -6.78 19.25
CA LEU A 36 -19.69 -6.71 18.13
C LEU A 36 -21.06 -7.27 18.49
N PRO A 37 -22.17 -6.61 18.12
CA PRO A 37 -23.50 -7.19 18.28
C PRO A 37 -23.69 -8.39 17.35
N ASP A 38 -24.48 -9.39 17.79
CA ASP A 38 -24.78 -10.62 17.01
C ASP A 38 -25.25 -10.29 15.60
N GLU A 39 -26.10 -9.26 15.45
CA GLU A 39 -26.61 -8.80 14.16
C GLU A 39 -25.49 -8.42 13.16
N ALA A 40 -24.35 -7.89 13.64
CA ALA A 40 -23.24 -7.53 12.76
C ALA A 40 -22.55 -8.77 12.18
N ILE A 41 -22.59 -9.91 12.88
CA ILE A 41 -22.02 -11.18 12.43
C ILE A 41 -23.00 -11.94 11.53
N GLU A 42 -24.26 -11.98 11.92
CA GLU A 42 -25.30 -12.74 11.22
C GLU A 42 -25.71 -12.08 9.87
N HIS A 43 -25.59 -10.77 9.73
CA HIS A 43 -26.06 -10.02 8.59
C HIS A 43 -24.95 -9.15 7.97
N GLU A 44 -24.44 -9.62 6.83
CA GLU A 44 -23.55 -8.82 6.00
C GLU A 44 -24.31 -7.69 5.29
N ILE A 45 -23.75 -6.49 5.30
CA ILE A 45 -24.22 -5.35 4.51
C ILE A 45 -23.51 -5.36 3.16
N PRO A 46 -24.17 -5.77 2.07
CA PRO A 46 -23.56 -5.77 0.76
C PRO A 46 -23.32 -4.34 0.25
N PRO A 47 -22.38 -4.15 -0.69
CA PRO A 47 -22.29 -2.89 -1.41
C PRO A 47 -23.53 -2.62 -2.23
N VAL A 48 -23.88 -1.36 -2.42
CA VAL A 48 -24.95 -0.94 -3.34
C VAL A 48 -24.62 -1.44 -4.75
N SER A 49 -25.59 -1.91 -5.50
CA SER A 49 -25.37 -2.39 -6.86
C SER A 49 -24.97 -1.25 -7.80
N LEU A 50 -24.22 -1.57 -8.87
CA LEU A 50 -23.77 -0.56 -9.83
C LEU A 50 -24.96 0.20 -10.45
N ASP A 51 -26.10 -0.47 -10.67
CA ASP A 51 -27.28 0.13 -11.27
C ASP A 51 -27.95 1.16 -10.34
N GLU A 52 -27.86 0.97 -9.04
CA GLU A 52 -28.42 1.87 -8.02
C GLU A 52 -27.55 3.11 -7.79
N ILE A 53 -26.28 3.08 -8.17
CA ILE A 53 -25.39 4.25 -8.02
C ILE A 53 -25.88 5.36 -8.95
N SER A 54 -26.14 6.54 -8.39
CA SER A 54 -26.46 7.74 -9.15
C SER A 54 -25.23 8.61 -9.32
N LEU A 55 -24.80 8.84 -10.55
CA LEU A 55 -23.70 9.75 -10.87
C LEU A 55 -24.24 11.04 -11.50
N ARG A 56 -23.59 12.16 -11.19
CA ARG A 56 -23.84 13.38 -11.95
C ARG A 56 -23.49 13.18 -13.43
N PRO A 57 -24.17 13.88 -14.35
CA PRO A 57 -23.77 13.90 -15.76
C PRO A 57 -22.32 14.34 -15.95
N PRO A 58 -21.62 13.88 -16.99
CA PRO A 58 -20.31 14.43 -17.37
C PRO A 58 -20.40 15.95 -17.61
N ARG A 59 -19.36 16.66 -17.22
CA ARG A 59 -19.20 18.11 -17.50
C ARG A 59 -18.55 18.39 -18.86
N LEU A 60 -17.95 17.36 -19.48
CA LEU A 60 -17.47 17.44 -20.86
C LEU A 60 -18.68 17.45 -21.80
N ASP A 61 -18.89 18.53 -22.51
CA ASP A 61 -19.95 18.61 -23.54
C ASP A 61 -19.59 17.80 -24.80
N ASP A 62 -20.58 17.54 -25.64
CA ASP A 62 -20.41 16.70 -26.85
C ASP A 62 -19.31 17.23 -27.79
N PRO A 63 -19.16 18.54 -28.07
CA PRO A 63 -18.07 19.07 -28.90
C PRO A 63 -16.69 18.81 -28.29
N VAL A 64 -16.52 19.01 -26.98
CA VAL A 64 -15.27 18.79 -26.27
C VAL A 64 -14.93 17.31 -26.25
N LEU A 65 -15.88 16.45 -25.93
CA LEU A 65 -15.71 15.01 -25.95
C LEU A 65 -15.38 14.48 -27.35
N SER A 66 -16.07 14.98 -28.40
CA SER A 66 -15.76 14.64 -29.79
C SER A 66 -14.34 15.05 -30.20
N SER A 67 -13.86 16.20 -29.70
CA SER A 67 -12.47 16.63 -29.94
C SER A 67 -11.45 15.69 -29.28
N LEU A 68 -11.77 15.16 -28.11
CA LEU A 68 -10.93 14.20 -27.39
C LEU A 68 -10.89 12.84 -28.12
N HIS A 69 -12.04 12.32 -28.58
CA HIS A 69 -12.09 11.11 -29.42
C HIS A 69 -11.31 11.26 -30.72
N LYS A 70 -11.42 12.42 -31.39
CA LYS A 70 -10.67 12.69 -32.61
C LYS A 70 -9.15 12.74 -32.38
N LEU A 71 -8.73 13.22 -31.19
CA LEU A 71 -7.32 13.34 -30.82
C LEU A 71 -6.70 11.97 -30.52
N LEU A 72 -7.39 11.14 -29.73
CA LEU A 72 -6.84 9.91 -29.16
C LEU A 72 -7.28 8.63 -29.88
N GLY A 73 -8.35 8.71 -30.67
CA GLY A 73 -8.93 7.57 -31.38
C GLY A 73 -10.04 6.85 -30.60
N ASP A 74 -10.77 6.01 -31.33
CA ASP A 74 -11.86 5.23 -30.76
C ASP A 74 -11.33 4.12 -29.82
N GLY A 75 -12.08 3.84 -28.74
CA GLY A 75 -11.75 2.82 -27.77
C GLY A 75 -10.67 3.21 -26.74
N VAL A 76 -10.15 4.43 -26.79
CA VAL A 76 -9.22 5.00 -25.80
C VAL A 76 -9.97 5.75 -24.70
N VAL A 77 -11.10 6.35 -25.02
CA VAL A 77 -11.91 7.19 -24.13
C VAL A 77 -13.18 6.46 -23.71
N ARG A 78 -13.44 6.37 -22.40
CA ARG A 78 -14.67 5.80 -21.85
C ARG A 78 -15.41 6.82 -20.99
N THR A 79 -16.73 6.87 -21.13
CA THR A 79 -17.61 7.77 -20.36
C THR A 79 -18.76 7.01 -19.70
N ASP A 80 -18.76 5.68 -19.83
CA ASP A 80 -19.78 4.83 -19.23
C ASP A 80 -19.72 4.82 -17.71
N LYS A 81 -20.84 4.50 -17.09
CA LYS A 81 -21.03 4.52 -15.63
C LYS A 81 -20.00 3.68 -14.89
N ARG A 82 -19.72 2.47 -15.39
CA ARG A 82 -18.79 1.56 -14.75
C ARG A 82 -17.38 2.12 -14.70
N ALA A 83 -16.84 2.58 -15.83
CA ALA A 83 -15.52 3.19 -15.88
C ALA A 83 -15.39 4.38 -14.92
N ARG A 84 -16.42 5.24 -14.87
CA ARG A 84 -16.44 6.43 -13.99
C ARG A 84 -16.54 6.06 -12.51
N VAL A 85 -17.21 4.97 -12.14
CA VAL A 85 -17.27 4.46 -10.75
C VAL A 85 -15.95 3.84 -10.34
N GLU A 86 -15.37 2.97 -11.16
CA GLU A 86 -14.10 2.28 -10.89
C GLU A 86 -12.93 3.24 -10.67
N HIS A 87 -13.00 4.43 -11.26
CA HIS A 87 -11.95 5.45 -11.19
C HIS A 87 -12.30 6.65 -10.29
N ALA A 88 -13.35 6.53 -9.47
CA ALA A 88 -13.75 7.60 -8.57
C ALA A 88 -12.91 7.66 -7.28
N TYR A 89 -12.37 6.53 -6.85
CA TYR A 89 -11.68 6.39 -5.57
C TYR A 89 -10.50 5.40 -5.64
N GLY A 90 -9.64 5.49 -4.63
CA GLY A 90 -8.66 4.45 -4.30
C GLY A 90 -9.27 3.36 -3.41
N LYS A 91 -8.46 2.87 -2.47
CA LYS A 91 -8.83 1.77 -1.56
C LYS A 91 -8.56 2.13 -0.09
N SER A 92 -8.60 3.42 0.31
CA SER A 92 -8.60 3.80 1.71
C SER A 92 -9.90 3.37 2.39
N TYR A 93 -9.92 3.29 3.71
CA TYR A 93 -11.17 3.05 4.45
C TYR A 93 -12.24 4.06 4.07
N ARG A 94 -11.88 5.35 4.05
CA ARG A 94 -12.73 6.46 3.64
C ARG A 94 -13.31 6.27 2.22
N ASP A 95 -12.49 5.82 1.28
CA ASP A 95 -12.91 5.55 -0.10
C ASP A 95 -13.92 4.40 -0.15
N LEU A 96 -13.60 3.30 0.55
CA LEU A 96 -14.40 2.08 0.50
C LEU A 96 -15.77 2.24 1.14
N ILE A 97 -15.90 2.91 2.29
CA ILE A 97 -17.21 3.11 2.92
C ILE A 97 -18.12 3.98 2.05
N ARG A 98 -17.57 4.99 1.37
CA ARG A 98 -18.32 5.88 0.47
C ARG A 98 -18.75 5.15 -0.80
N ILE A 99 -17.83 4.45 -1.46
CA ILE A 99 -18.16 3.77 -2.72
C ILE A 99 -19.14 2.61 -2.49
N ARG A 100 -18.99 1.84 -1.40
CA ARG A 100 -19.93 0.77 -1.03
C ARG A 100 -21.34 1.28 -0.76
N ALA A 101 -21.47 2.52 -0.28
CA ALA A 101 -22.75 3.20 -0.09
C ALA A 101 -23.25 3.95 -1.34
N GLY A 102 -22.55 3.87 -2.47
CA GLY A 102 -22.90 4.60 -3.70
C GLY A 102 -22.68 6.11 -3.63
N HIS A 103 -21.98 6.61 -2.60
CA HIS A 103 -21.72 8.03 -2.41
C HIS A 103 -20.51 8.50 -3.22
N ILE A 104 -20.74 8.96 -4.46
CA ILE A 104 -19.69 9.42 -5.40
C ILE A 104 -20.07 10.82 -5.92
N PRO A 105 -19.84 11.88 -5.14
CA PRO A 105 -20.23 13.24 -5.52
C PRO A 105 -19.43 13.80 -6.71
N ASN A 106 -18.16 13.39 -6.86
CA ASN A 106 -17.26 13.89 -7.89
C ASN A 106 -16.65 12.75 -8.72
N PRO A 107 -17.46 12.00 -9.51
CA PRO A 107 -16.90 11.01 -10.42
C PRO A 107 -16.11 11.71 -11.55
N PRO A 108 -15.08 11.06 -12.14
CA PRO A 108 -14.45 11.57 -13.35
C PRO A 108 -15.49 11.72 -14.47
N ASP A 109 -15.27 12.66 -15.37
CA ASP A 109 -16.16 12.90 -16.52
C ASP A 109 -15.87 11.92 -17.65
N ALA A 110 -14.60 11.53 -17.81
CA ALA A 110 -14.14 10.48 -18.70
C ALA A 110 -12.94 9.76 -18.12
N VAL A 111 -12.69 8.54 -18.62
CA VAL A 111 -11.49 7.75 -18.35
C VAL A 111 -10.77 7.52 -19.67
N VAL A 112 -9.47 7.79 -19.71
CA VAL A 112 -8.62 7.65 -20.89
C VAL A 112 -7.57 6.60 -20.66
N TYR A 113 -7.46 5.64 -21.58
CA TYR A 113 -6.51 4.52 -21.57
C TYR A 113 -5.50 4.68 -22.72
N PRO A 114 -4.43 5.45 -22.57
CA PRO A 114 -3.45 5.68 -23.63
C PRO A 114 -2.72 4.39 -24.01
N ILE A 115 -2.42 4.23 -25.28
CA ILE A 115 -1.68 3.07 -25.82
C ILE A 115 -0.18 3.36 -25.98
N ASP A 116 0.21 4.63 -25.92
CA ASP A 116 1.59 5.06 -26.00
C ASP A 116 1.80 6.44 -25.32
N GLN A 117 3.06 6.81 -25.14
CA GLN A 117 3.44 8.10 -24.56
C GLN A 117 2.97 9.30 -25.40
N GLY A 118 2.87 9.16 -26.71
CA GLY A 118 2.42 10.26 -27.60
C GLY A 118 0.99 10.67 -27.27
N GLN A 119 0.12 9.70 -26.96
CA GLN A 119 -1.24 10.00 -26.51
C GLN A 119 -1.29 10.68 -25.16
N VAL A 120 -0.38 10.36 -24.23
CA VAL A 120 -0.25 11.08 -22.95
C VAL A 120 0.16 12.52 -23.17
N VAL A 121 1.15 12.79 -24.05
CA VAL A 121 1.58 14.14 -24.42
C VAL A 121 0.40 14.92 -25.04
N ALA A 122 -0.29 14.30 -25.99
CA ALA A 122 -1.42 14.93 -26.67
C ALA A 122 -2.56 15.26 -25.71
N LEU A 123 -2.88 14.34 -24.78
CA LEU A 123 -3.91 14.57 -23.76
C LEU A 123 -3.55 15.73 -22.84
N LEU A 124 -2.31 15.78 -22.31
CA LEU A 124 -1.93 16.84 -21.39
C LEU A 124 -1.93 18.23 -22.07
N ALA A 125 -1.49 18.32 -23.30
CA ALA A 125 -1.59 19.57 -24.09
C ALA A 125 -3.06 19.97 -24.29
N TRP A 126 -3.91 19.03 -24.70
CA TRP A 126 -5.35 19.26 -24.90
C TRP A 126 -6.06 19.68 -23.61
N ALA A 127 -5.71 19.06 -22.48
CA ALA A 127 -6.29 19.34 -21.17
C ALA A 127 -5.84 20.72 -20.64
N THR A 128 -4.57 21.09 -20.86
CA THR A 128 -4.01 22.41 -20.50
C THR A 128 -4.76 23.53 -21.22
N ASP A 129 -5.00 23.38 -22.52
CA ASP A 129 -5.70 24.39 -23.33
C ASP A 129 -7.17 24.60 -22.91
N ARG A 130 -7.76 23.64 -22.17
CA ARG A 130 -9.19 23.62 -21.83
C ARG A 130 -9.48 23.65 -20.33
N ASP A 131 -8.47 23.80 -19.50
CA ASP A 131 -8.57 23.77 -18.04
C ASP A 131 -9.27 22.48 -17.53
N VAL A 132 -8.89 21.34 -18.12
CA VAL A 132 -9.39 20.03 -17.73
C VAL A 132 -8.43 19.39 -16.74
N THR A 133 -8.91 19.02 -15.56
CA THR A 133 -8.13 18.31 -14.56
C THR A 133 -7.80 16.89 -15.05
N VAL A 134 -6.54 16.47 -14.88
CA VAL A 134 -6.09 15.11 -15.21
C VAL A 134 -5.56 14.43 -13.96
N ILE A 135 -6.13 13.26 -13.66
CA ILE A 135 -5.72 12.41 -12.53
C ILE A 135 -5.00 11.18 -13.07
N PRO A 136 -3.68 11.08 -12.91
CA PRO A 136 -2.95 9.86 -13.27
C PRO A 136 -3.40 8.68 -12.39
N PHE A 137 -3.66 7.55 -13.02
CA PHE A 137 -4.19 6.36 -12.36
C PHE A 137 -3.37 5.13 -12.81
N GLY A 138 -2.93 4.33 -11.84
CA GLY A 138 -2.32 3.03 -12.09
C GLY A 138 -3.31 1.93 -11.75
N GLY A 139 -3.06 1.16 -10.67
CA GLY A 139 -3.99 0.13 -10.19
C GLY A 139 -5.06 0.62 -9.21
N GLY A 140 -5.18 1.90 -8.93
CA GLY A 140 -6.16 2.45 -7.96
C GLY A 140 -6.00 1.94 -6.53
N SER A 141 -4.86 1.37 -6.18
CA SER A 141 -4.62 0.67 -4.91
C SER A 141 -4.19 1.58 -3.75
N THR A 142 -4.10 2.89 -3.97
CA THR A 142 -3.75 3.87 -2.93
C THR A 142 -4.72 3.81 -1.75
N VAL A 143 -4.17 3.93 -0.54
CA VAL A 143 -4.94 3.90 0.72
C VAL A 143 -4.98 5.26 1.42
N LEU A 144 -4.65 6.35 0.70
CA LEU A 144 -4.59 7.72 1.21
C LEU A 144 -5.37 8.72 0.34
N GLY A 145 -6.35 8.25 -0.46
CA GLY A 145 -7.16 9.10 -1.32
C GLY A 145 -6.38 9.75 -2.47
N GLY A 146 -5.27 9.15 -2.92
CA GLY A 146 -4.33 9.73 -3.90
C GLY A 146 -4.86 9.87 -5.32
N VAL A 147 -6.00 9.22 -5.65
CA VAL A 147 -6.64 9.28 -6.98
C VAL A 147 -8.07 9.82 -6.91
N GLU A 148 -8.48 10.36 -5.77
CA GLU A 148 -9.83 10.92 -5.60
C GLU A 148 -9.99 12.22 -6.39
N PRO A 149 -10.99 12.32 -7.32
CA PRO A 149 -11.30 13.54 -8.03
C PRO A 149 -11.65 14.69 -7.08
N PRO A 150 -11.06 15.88 -7.28
CA PRO A 150 -11.33 17.02 -6.41
C PRO A 150 -12.77 17.53 -6.60
N PRO A 151 -13.36 18.17 -5.56
CA PRO A 151 -14.59 18.93 -5.76
C PRO A 151 -14.32 20.14 -6.65
N GLY A 152 -15.36 20.65 -7.30
CA GLY A 152 -15.23 21.85 -8.16
C GLY A 152 -16.05 21.75 -9.43
N SER A 153 -15.90 22.74 -10.31
CA SER A 153 -16.66 22.88 -11.58
C SER A 153 -15.89 22.43 -12.82
N SER A 154 -14.55 22.36 -12.77
CA SER A 154 -13.73 21.96 -13.91
C SER A 154 -13.99 20.48 -14.27
N PRO A 155 -14.01 20.14 -15.57
CA PRO A 155 -14.07 18.76 -16.01
C PRO A 155 -12.86 17.95 -15.54
N ILE A 156 -13.05 16.65 -15.31
CA ILE A 156 -12.03 15.76 -14.77
C ILE A 156 -11.87 14.54 -15.68
N ILE A 157 -10.66 14.25 -16.07
CA ILE A 157 -10.29 13.03 -16.77
C ILE A 157 -9.37 12.20 -15.87
N THR A 158 -9.72 10.93 -15.65
CA THR A 158 -8.79 9.96 -15.10
C THR A 158 -7.98 9.35 -16.25
N LEU A 159 -6.66 9.38 -16.12
CA LEU A 159 -5.71 8.85 -17.10
C LEU A 159 -5.18 7.52 -16.59
N ASP A 160 -5.77 6.43 -17.04
CA ASP A 160 -5.41 5.08 -16.65
C ASP A 160 -4.30 4.51 -17.54
N MET A 161 -3.18 4.17 -16.92
CA MET A 161 -1.96 3.74 -17.58
C MET A 161 -1.94 2.24 -17.92
N ALA A 162 -2.99 1.47 -17.64
CA ALA A 162 -3.01 0.01 -17.74
C ALA A 162 -2.58 -0.57 -19.11
N ARG A 163 -2.68 0.19 -20.20
CA ARG A 163 -2.25 -0.26 -21.54
C ARG A 163 -0.76 -0.04 -21.83
N LEU A 164 -0.04 0.61 -20.93
CA LEU A 164 1.43 0.73 -20.99
C LEU A 164 2.05 -0.33 -20.06
N ASP A 165 2.00 -1.59 -20.45
CA ASP A 165 2.22 -2.78 -19.62
C ASP A 165 3.48 -3.60 -19.96
N ARG A 166 4.37 -3.09 -20.83
CA ARG A 166 5.46 -3.88 -21.39
C ARG A 166 6.80 -3.61 -20.75
N VAL A 167 7.61 -4.67 -20.65
CA VAL A 167 9.07 -4.59 -20.54
C VAL A 167 9.63 -4.30 -21.92
N LEU A 168 10.13 -3.09 -22.10
CA LEU A 168 10.59 -2.60 -23.42
C LEU A 168 11.98 -3.09 -23.80
N ALA A 169 12.86 -3.24 -22.81
CA ALA A 169 14.22 -3.72 -22.99
C ALA A 169 14.78 -4.28 -21.68
N VAL A 170 15.60 -5.32 -21.78
CA VAL A 170 16.39 -5.86 -20.67
C VAL A 170 17.87 -5.82 -21.06
N ASP A 171 18.69 -5.20 -20.21
CA ASP A 171 20.14 -5.25 -20.31
C ASP A 171 20.69 -6.25 -19.27
N PRO A 172 21.08 -7.46 -19.69
CA PRO A 172 21.58 -8.48 -18.78
C PRO A 172 23.00 -8.17 -18.24
N VAL A 173 23.74 -7.29 -18.90
CA VAL A 173 25.10 -6.91 -18.50
C VAL A 173 25.01 -5.91 -17.34
N SER A 174 24.21 -4.86 -17.51
CA SER A 174 23.97 -3.83 -16.48
C SER A 174 22.93 -4.28 -15.43
N ARG A 175 22.19 -5.37 -15.71
CA ARG A 175 21.06 -5.86 -14.91
C ARG A 175 20.04 -4.76 -14.70
N THR A 176 19.58 -4.18 -15.79
CA THR A 176 18.52 -3.15 -15.78
C THR A 176 17.44 -3.53 -16.80
N ALA A 177 16.23 -3.02 -16.59
CA ALA A 177 15.17 -3.11 -17.59
C ALA A 177 14.44 -1.78 -17.70
N ARG A 178 14.07 -1.39 -18.93
CA ARG A 178 13.16 -0.31 -19.21
C ARG A 178 11.75 -0.87 -19.31
N ILE A 179 10.86 -0.38 -18.43
CA ILE A 179 9.52 -0.93 -18.22
C ILE A 179 8.51 0.20 -18.29
N GLN A 180 7.37 -0.04 -18.92
CA GLN A 180 6.24 0.89 -18.96
C GLN A 180 5.54 0.96 -17.60
N ALA A 181 5.02 2.14 -17.27
CA ALA A 181 4.54 2.47 -15.93
C ALA A 181 3.22 1.80 -15.53
N GLY A 182 2.42 1.35 -16.50
CA GLY A 182 1.15 0.67 -16.27
C GLY A 182 1.28 -0.83 -15.99
N ALA A 183 2.47 -1.42 -16.16
CA ALA A 183 2.69 -2.84 -15.87
C ALA A 183 2.45 -3.18 -14.41
N THR A 184 1.59 -4.16 -14.14
CA THR A 184 1.29 -4.68 -12.80
C THR A 184 2.42 -5.58 -12.28
N GLY A 185 2.40 -5.89 -10.97
CA GLY A 185 3.41 -6.76 -10.38
C GLY A 185 3.55 -8.10 -11.08
N PRO A 186 2.48 -8.87 -11.30
CA PRO A 186 2.54 -10.13 -12.04
C PRO A 186 3.07 -9.98 -13.47
N GLU A 187 2.70 -8.93 -14.19
CA GLU A 187 3.16 -8.68 -15.56
C GLU A 187 4.66 -8.34 -15.60
N VAL A 188 5.13 -7.50 -14.67
CA VAL A 188 6.56 -7.18 -14.53
C VAL A 188 7.37 -8.44 -14.25
N GLU A 189 6.98 -9.21 -13.24
CA GLU A 189 7.71 -10.42 -12.86
C GLU A 189 7.67 -11.49 -13.96
N ALA A 190 6.52 -11.72 -14.61
CA ALA A 190 6.41 -12.70 -15.68
C ALA A 190 7.37 -12.39 -16.83
N GLN A 191 7.36 -11.13 -17.32
CA GLN A 191 8.22 -10.72 -18.43
C GLN A 191 9.72 -10.73 -18.06
N LEU A 192 10.09 -10.32 -16.84
CA LEU A 192 11.49 -10.35 -16.38
C LEU A 192 11.99 -11.78 -16.14
N ASN A 193 11.10 -12.67 -15.67
CA ASN A 193 11.43 -14.07 -15.41
C ASN A 193 11.84 -14.83 -16.68
N GLU A 194 11.30 -14.48 -17.86
CA GLU A 194 11.71 -15.03 -19.15
C GLU A 194 13.19 -14.76 -19.45
N HIS A 195 13.75 -13.71 -18.85
CA HIS A 195 15.16 -13.33 -18.97
C HIS A 195 16.02 -13.80 -17.78
N GLY A 196 15.46 -14.55 -16.83
CA GLY A 196 16.16 -15.03 -15.63
C GLY A 196 16.35 -13.98 -14.54
N PHE A 197 15.59 -12.88 -14.59
CA PHE A 197 15.64 -11.79 -13.63
C PHE A 197 14.32 -11.64 -12.86
N THR A 198 14.39 -10.92 -11.78
CA THR A 198 13.26 -10.45 -10.96
C THR A 198 13.50 -9.00 -10.55
N LEU A 199 12.44 -8.21 -10.43
CA LEU A 199 12.48 -6.93 -9.75
C LEU A 199 12.48 -7.17 -8.22
N GLY A 200 11.68 -8.13 -7.76
CA GLY A 200 11.56 -8.47 -6.35
C GLY A 200 10.85 -7.40 -5.53
N HIS A 201 10.09 -6.51 -6.16
CA HIS A 201 9.24 -5.55 -5.47
C HIS A 201 7.84 -6.15 -5.27
N LEU A 202 7.51 -6.52 -4.03
CA LEU A 202 6.32 -7.29 -3.68
C LEU A 202 5.47 -6.55 -2.64
N PRO A 203 4.82 -5.41 -2.98
CA PRO A 203 3.92 -4.73 -2.06
C PRO A 203 2.70 -5.60 -1.74
N GLN A 204 1.94 -5.26 -0.70
CA GLN A 204 0.69 -5.96 -0.37
C GLN A 204 -0.32 -5.90 -1.53
N SER A 205 -0.26 -4.83 -2.32
CA SER A 205 -1.09 -4.59 -3.51
C SER A 205 -0.53 -5.18 -4.81
N PHE A 206 0.47 -6.07 -4.74
CA PHE A 206 1.26 -6.60 -5.88
C PHE A 206 0.41 -7.01 -7.08
N GLU A 207 -0.72 -7.66 -6.85
CA GLU A 207 -1.56 -8.25 -7.91
C GLU A 207 -2.16 -7.18 -8.84
N PHE A 208 -2.45 -5.98 -8.33
CA PHE A 208 -3.20 -4.94 -9.05
C PHE A 208 -2.51 -3.58 -9.10
N SER A 209 -1.47 -3.36 -8.32
CA SER A 209 -0.70 -2.11 -8.36
C SER A 209 0.33 -2.11 -9.48
N THR A 210 0.62 -0.93 -10.01
CA THR A 210 1.49 -0.76 -11.19
C THR A 210 2.84 -0.16 -10.84
N LEU A 211 3.84 -0.38 -11.69
CA LEU A 211 5.18 0.17 -11.54
C LEU A 211 5.17 1.69 -11.35
N GLY A 212 4.42 2.42 -12.19
CA GLY A 212 4.31 3.87 -12.08
C GLY A 212 3.68 4.32 -10.76
N GLY A 213 2.67 3.59 -10.28
CA GLY A 213 2.06 3.82 -8.97
C GLY A 213 3.06 3.62 -7.83
N TRP A 214 3.87 2.55 -7.88
CA TRP A 214 4.91 2.31 -6.86
C TRP A 214 5.92 3.45 -6.80
N ILE A 215 6.42 3.90 -7.95
CA ILE A 215 7.39 5.00 -8.04
C ILE A 215 6.75 6.31 -7.57
N ALA A 216 5.50 6.56 -7.96
CA ALA A 216 4.78 7.76 -7.59
C ALA A 216 4.51 7.89 -6.08
N THR A 217 4.44 6.78 -5.33
CA THR A 217 4.16 6.77 -3.89
C THR A 217 5.33 6.34 -3.00
N ARG A 218 6.54 6.11 -3.56
CA ARG A 218 7.71 5.58 -2.83
C ARG A 218 7.42 4.25 -2.13
N SER A 219 6.70 3.38 -2.80
CA SER A 219 6.23 2.10 -2.28
C SER A 219 7.36 1.23 -1.70
N ALA A 220 7.05 0.50 -0.64
CA ALA A 220 7.86 -0.61 -0.15
C ALA A 220 7.15 -1.95 -0.39
N GLY A 221 7.93 -2.98 -0.66
CA GLY A 221 7.45 -4.36 -0.79
C GLY A 221 7.91 -5.22 0.38
N GLN A 222 7.29 -6.37 0.55
CA GLN A 222 7.59 -7.32 1.64
C GLN A 222 9.06 -7.76 1.69
N THR A 223 9.75 -7.68 0.57
CA THR A 223 11.17 -8.03 0.40
C THR A 223 12.09 -6.80 0.30
N SER A 224 11.59 -5.60 0.57
CA SER A 224 12.38 -4.36 0.41
C SER A 224 13.61 -4.28 1.32
N ILE A 225 13.65 -5.04 2.41
CA ILE A 225 14.84 -5.14 3.27
C ILE A 225 16.04 -5.68 2.48
N GLY A 226 15.85 -6.74 1.70
CA GLY A 226 16.91 -7.33 0.90
C GLY A 226 17.07 -6.74 -0.51
N TYR A 227 15.97 -6.29 -1.11
CA TYR A 227 15.94 -5.81 -2.49
C TYR A 227 15.97 -4.28 -2.60
N GLY A 228 15.66 -3.56 -1.53
CA GLY A 228 15.48 -2.12 -1.49
C GLY A 228 14.01 -1.70 -1.65
N LYS A 229 13.68 -0.47 -1.26
CA LYS A 229 12.42 0.17 -1.63
C LYS A 229 12.44 0.57 -3.11
N ILE A 230 11.29 0.95 -3.64
CA ILE A 230 11.18 1.27 -5.08
C ILE A 230 12.15 2.38 -5.52
N GLU A 231 12.42 3.39 -4.69
CA GLU A 231 13.38 4.45 -4.98
C GLU A 231 14.80 3.93 -5.12
N ALA A 232 15.17 2.90 -4.34
CA ALA A 232 16.47 2.25 -4.46
C ALA A 232 16.59 1.36 -5.71
N MET A 233 15.47 0.88 -6.24
CA MET A 233 15.41 0.06 -7.46
C MET A 233 15.31 0.91 -8.72
N THR A 234 14.76 2.11 -8.64
CA THR A 234 14.57 3.02 -9.78
C THR A 234 15.90 3.67 -10.15
N GLN A 235 16.33 3.50 -11.38
CA GLN A 235 17.55 4.13 -11.90
C GLN A 235 17.26 5.39 -12.69
N ALA A 236 16.17 5.37 -13.49
CA ALA A 236 15.73 6.53 -14.25
C ALA A 236 14.22 6.48 -14.47
N VAL A 237 13.62 7.62 -14.73
CA VAL A 237 12.20 7.76 -15.08
C VAL A 237 12.03 8.65 -16.29
N ARG A 238 10.95 8.39 -17.04
CA ARG A 238 10.43 9.26 -18.08
C ARG A 238 9.06 9.74 -17.68
N VAL A 239 8.91 11.07 -17.56
CA VAL A 239 7.71 11.73 -17.04
C VAL A 239 7.22 12.75 -18.05
N VAL A 240 5.94 12.66 -18.41
CA VAL A 240 5.26 13.64 -19.26
C VAL A 240 4.61 14.69 -18.39
N THR A 241 4.91 15.94 -18.65
CA THR A 241 4.33 17.11 -17.96
C THR A 241 3.59 18.00 -18.96
N PRO A 242 2.73 18.92 -18.53
CA PRO A 242 2.12 19.92 -19.40
C PRO A 242 3.10 20.80 -20.20
N VAL A 243 4.33 20.94 -19.70
CA VAL A 243 5.36 21.80 -20.35
C VAL A 243 6.41 21.01 -21.13
N GLY A 244 6.34 19.67 -21.15
CA GLY A 244 7.26 18.82 -21.90
C GLY A 244 7.61 17.53 -21.19
N ILE A 245 8.57 16.79 -21.74
CA ILE A 245 9.02 15.49 -21.20
C ILE A 245 10.28 15.69 -20.38
N ILE A 246 10.29 15.11 -19.20
CA ILE A 246 11.47 14.98 -18.35
C ILE A 246 11.98 13.54 -18.47
N GLU A 247 13.25 13.40 -18.84
CA GLU A 247 13.93 12.11 -18.88
C GLU A 247 15.19 12.22 -18.01
N THR A 248 15.23 11.45 -16.93
CA THR A 248 16.41 11.41 -16.07
C THR A 248 17.46 10.48 -16.68
N LYS A 249 18.74 10.71 -16.34
CA LYS A 249 19.82 9.86 -16.85
C LYS A 249 19.76 8.47 -16.22
N ASP A 250 19.94 7.43 -17.02
CA ASP A 250 20.01 6.03 -16.58
C ASP A 250 21.44 5.57 -16.22
N THR A 251 22.31 6.53 -15.95
CA THR A 251 23.68 6.28 -15.50
C THR A 251 23.75 6.28 -13.98
N PRO A 252 24.53 5.38 -13.35
CA PRO A 252 24.65 5.33 -11.89
C PRO A 252 25.41 6.54 -11.33
N ALA A 253 25.02 6.96 -10.12
CA ALA A 253 25.79 7.85 -9.25
C ALA A 253 26.28 9.16 -9.91
N THR A 254 25.43 9.83 -10.70
CA THR A 254 25.77 11.12 -11.28
C THR A 254 25.96 12.18 -10.17
N ALA A 255 26.96 13.03 -10.32
CA ALA A 255 27.21 14.20 -9.45
C ALA A 255 26.81 15.52 -10.13
N ALA A 256 26.00 15.48 -11.19
CA ALA A 256 25.58 16.67 -11.95
C ALA A 256 24.46 17.43 -11.25
N GLY A 257 24.70 17.92 -10.04
CA GLY A 257 23.78 18.72 -9.21
C GLY A 257 22.76 17.87 -8.44
N PRO A 258 21.74 18.51 -7.80
CA PRO A 258 20.62 17.82 -7.19
C PRO A 258 19.87 16.99 -8.22
N GLY A 259 19.56 15.71 -7.89
CA GLY A 259 18.90 14.80 -8.82
C GLY A 259 17.43 15.11 -9.01
N LEU A 260 16.97 15.17 -10.28
CA LEU A 260 15.55 15.28 -10.58
C LEU A 260 14.79 13.97 -10.31
N LEU A 261 15.49 12.83 -10.28
CA LEU A 261 14.88 11.55 -9.96
C LEU A 261 14.24 11.59 -8.56
N GLU A 262 14.96 12.13 -7.57
CA GLU A 262 14.49 12.24 -6.19
C GLU A 262 13.29 13.17 -6.02
N VAL A 263 13.13 14.15 -6.92
CA VAL A 263 11.96 15.05 -6.95
C VAL A 263 10.75 14.37 -7.58
N LEU A 264 10.97 13.50 -8.56
CA LEU A 264 9.89 12.85 -9.32
C LEU A 264 9.38 11.58 -8.64
N VAL A 265 10.25 10.85 -7.93
CA VAL A 265 9.87 9.68 -7.11
C VAL A 265 9.14 10.17 -5.87
N GLY A 266 7.88 9.72 -5.69
CA GLY A 266 7.02 10.18 -4.60
C GLY A 266 6.20 11.44 -4.95
N SER A 267 6.11 11.81 -6.24
CA SER A 267 5.35 12.97 -6.70
C SER A 267 3.83 12.74 -6.83
N GLU A 268 3.36 11.54 -6.67
CA GLU A 268 1.94 11.14 -6.66
C GLU A 268 1.12 11.71 -7.83
N GLY A 269 1.71 11.74 -9.04
CA GLY A 269 1.06 12.29 -10.23
C GLY A 269 0.89 13.81 -10.24
N THR A 270 1.39 14.51 -9.22
CA THR A 270 1.25 15.96 -9.07
C THR A 270 2.21 16.74 -9.96
N TYR A 271 3.39 16.19 -10.27
CA TYR A 271 4.43 16.86 -11.07
C TYR A 271 4.46 16.40 -12.53
N GLY A 272 3.76 15.33 -12.86
CA GLY A 272 3.73 14.73 -14.18
C GLY A 272 3.22 13.29 -14.15
N VAL A 273 3.09 12.71 -15.33
CA VAL A 273 2.67 11.32 -15.54
C VAL A 273 3.90 10.48 -15.87
N ILE A 274 4.23 9.54 -14.99
CA ILE A 274 5.31 8.56 -15.24
C ILE A 274 4.83 7.62 -16.34
N THR A 275 5.57 7.54 -17.45
CA THR A 275 5.24 6.65 -18.58
C THR A 275 6.15 5.44 -18.67
N GLU A 276 7.42 5.60 -18.28
CA GLU A 276 8.43 4.54 -18.30
C GLU A 276 9.41 4.73 -17.14
N ALA A 277 10.03 3.64 -16.70
CA ALA A 277 11.16 3.68 -15.77
C ALA A 277 12.24 2.67 -16.16
N THR A 278 13.49 3.00 -15.89
CA THR A 278 14.61 2.04 -15.90
C THR A 278 14.81 1.52 -14.48
N MET A 279 14.64 0.21 -14.33
CA MET A 279 14.70 -0.48 -13.04
C MET A 279 15.94 -1.34 -12.92
N ARG A 280 16.56 -1.38 -11.71
CA ARG A 280 17.64 -2.31 -11.39
C ARG A 280 17.09 -3.69 -11.10
N LEU A 281 17.68 -4.72 -11.70
CA LEU A 281 17.23 -6.09 -11.60
C LEU A 281 18.16 -6.94 -10.75
N ARG A 282 17.61 -8.03 -10.23
CA ARG A 282 18.38 -9.10 -9.59
C ARG A 282 18.19 -10.42 -10.32
N PRO A 283 19.17 -11.31 -10.35
CA PRO A 283 18.96 -12.69 -10.79
C PRO A 283 17.88 -13.35 -9.94
N GLN A 284 17.07 -14.22 -10.55
CA GLN A 284 16.11 -15.01 -9.80
C GLN A 284 16.82 -15.87 -8.75
N PRO A 285 16.36 -15.86 -7.47
CA PRO A 285 16.95 -16.69 -6.44
C PRO A 285 16.62 -18.16 -6.69
N ALA A 286 17.65 -19.04 -6.63
CA ALA A 286 17.46 -20.48 -6.75
C ALA A 286 16.77 -21.10 -5.53
N VAL A 287 16.88 -20.46 -4.37
CA VAL A 287 16.29 -20.89 -3.09
C VAL A 287 15.67 -19.68 -2.40
N ARG A 288 14.45 -19.88 -1.90
CA ARG A 288 13.79 -19.02 -0.93
C ARG A 288 13.55 -19.84 0.34
N ASP A 289 14.20 -19.49 1.43
CA ASP A 289 14.07 -20.20 2.71
C ASP A 289 13.57 -19.23 3.78
N TYR A 290 12.28 -19.32 4.12
CA TYR A 290 11.60 -18.46 5.06
C TYR A 290 11.13 -19.28 6.26
N ARG A 291 11.34 -18.78 7.48
CA ARG A 291 11.04 -19.48 8.72
C ARG A 291 10.40 -18.57 9.75
N GLY A 292 9.59 -19.15 10.63
CA GLY A 292 9.08 -18.49 11.83
C GLY A 292 10.03 -18.65 13.02
N ILE A 293 10.15 -17.61 13.84
CA ILE A 293 10.88 -17.62 15.09
C ILE A 293 9.99 -16.95 16.15
N LEU A 294 9.78 -17.60 17.28
CA LEU A 294 9.04 -17.05 18.42
C LEU A 294 9.99 -16.43 19.42
N PHE A 295 9.55 -15.34 20.06
CA PHE A 295 10.19 -14.74 21.22
C PHE A 295 9.16 -14.59 22.34
N HIS A 296 9.62 -14.58 23.60
CA HIS A 296 8.73 -14.51 24.77
C HIS A 296 8.00 -13.16 24.89
N ASN A 297 8.61 -12.11 24.39
CA ASN A 297 8.07 -10.75 24.45
C ASN A 297 8.60 -9.89 23.30
N LEU A 298 8.02 -8.70 23.15
CA LEU A 298 8.37 -7.77 22.08
C LEU A 298 9.80 -7.23 22.23
N GLU A 299 10.30 -7.00 23.45
CA GLU A 299 11.64 -6.46 23.71
C GLU A 299 12.75 -7.41 23.23
N ASP A 300 12.64 -8.70 23.53
CA ASP A 300 13.55 -9.74 23.02
C ASP A 300 13.51 -9.81 21.49
N GLY A 301 12.30 -9.78 20.92
CA GLY A 301 12.09 -9.80 19.48
C GLY A 301 12.70 -8.59 18.77
N VAL A 302 12.50 -7.37 19.30
CA VAL A 302 13.06 -6.13 18.77
C VAL A 302 14.58 -6.11 18.87
N SER A 303 15.13 -6.60 19.99
CA SER A 303 16.59 -6.68 20.19
C SER A 303 17.23 -7.65 19.18
N ALA A 304 16.64 -8.84 19.01
CA ALA A 304 17.08 -9.79 17.99
C ALA A 304 16.98 -9.19 16.58
N PHE A 305 15.87 -8.51 16.28
CA PHE A 305 15.65 -7.88 14.99
C PHE A 305 16.73 -6.83 14.69
N ARG A 306 17.01 -5.94 15.64
CA ARG A 306 18.05 -4.93 15.49
C ARG A 306 19.42 -5.57 15.26
N ASP A 307 19.79 -6.57 16.06
CA ASP A 307 21.10 -7.22 15.94
C ASP A 307 21.26 -7.98 14.61
N LEU A 308 20.16 -8.55 14.08
CA LEU A 308 20.11 -9.12 12.72
C LEU A 308 20.37 -8.06 11.66
N MET A 309 19.76 -6.87 11.78
CA MET A 309 19.91 -5.77 10.81
C MET A 309 21.25 -5.06 10.89
N GLN A 310 21.86 -5.02 12.07
CA GLN A 310 23.18 -4.40 12.30
C GLN A 310 24.35 -5.37 12.07
N SER A 311 24.06 -6.65 11.82
CA SER A 311 25.08 -7.62 11.48
C SER A 311 25.60 -7.43 10.06
N PRO A 312 26.89 -7.14 9.83
CA PRO A 312 27.44 -6.91 8.51
C PRO A 312 27.46 -8.16 7.62
N ASP A 313 27.36 -9.35 8.23
CA ASP A 313 27.38 -10.65 7.54
C ASP A 313 26.01 -11.18 7.15
N LEU A 314 24.92 -10.50 7.56
CA LEU A 314 23.55 -10.92 7.30
C LEU A 314 22.85 -10.01 6.29
N HIS A 315 22.17 -10.65 5.35
CA HIS A 315 21.41 -9.97 4.31
C HIS A 315 20.04 -10.65 4.12
N PRO A 316 19.10 -10.44 5.05
CA PRO A 316 17.76 -11.03 4.93
C PRO A 316 17.03 -10.47 3.72
N ALA A 317 16.32 -11.33 2.98
CA ALA A 317 15.41 -10.92 1.94
C ALA A 317 14.13 -10.32 2.56
N ILE A 318 13.68 -10.93 3.64
CA ILE A 318 12.52 -10.50 4.42
C ILE A 318 12.82 -10.69 5.91
N ILE A 319 12.36 -9.74 6.71
CA ILE A 319 12.23 -9.88 8.14
C ILE A 319 11.01 -9.05 8.60
N ARG A 320 10.16 -9.64 9.43
CA ARG A 320 8.97 -9.01 9.98
C ARG A 320 8.77 -9.51 11.40
N LEU A 321 8.51 -8.63 12.34
CA LEU A 321 8.20 -8.96 13.72
C LEU A 321 6.80 -8.48 14.06
N SER A 322 5.89 -9.42 14.31
CA SER A 322 4.52 -9.14 14.77
C SER A 322 4.51 -9.03 16.29
N ASP A 323 3.79 -8.05 16.83
CA ASP A 323 3.54 -7.94 18.26
C ASP A 323 2.62 -9.07 18.77
N ALA A 324 2.35 -9.11 20.07
CA ALA A 324 1.51 -10.18 20.65
C ALA A 324 0.07 -10.15 20.11
N PRO A 325 -0.61 -8.99 20.00
CA PRO A 325 -1.93 -8.92 19.35
C PRO A 325 -1.95 -9.45 17.92
N GLU A 326 -0.97 -9.06 17.08
CA GLU A 326 -0.92 -9.56 15.70
C GLU A 326 -0.60 -11.05 15.63
N THR A 327 0.28 -11.53 16.50
CA THR A 327 0.61 -12.96 16.62
C THR A 327 -0.62 -13.78 16.98
N ALA A 328 -1.44 -13.29 17.93
CA ALA A 328 -2.71 -13.92 18.30
C ALA A 328 -3.72 -13.91 17.14
N ALA A 329 -3.85 -12.79 16.43
CA ALA A 329 -4.73 -12.69 15.27
C ALA A 329 -4.32 -13.65 14.14
N GLN A 330 -3.03 -13.82 13.89
CA GLN A 330 -2.54 -14.79 12.91
C GLN A 330 -2.85 -16.24 13.33
N ALA A 331 -2.82 -16.55 14.61
CA ALA A 331 -3.22 -17.87 15.13
C ALA A 331 -4.72 -18.14 14.88
N VAL A 332 -5.59 -17.16 15.12
CA VAL A 332 -7.04 -17.23 14.85
C VAL A 332 -7.35 -17.40 13.36
N LEU A 333 -6.57 -16.75 12.49
CA LEU A 333 -6.69 -16.88 11.05
C LEU A 333 -6.07 -18.16 10.48
N SER A 334 -5.36 -18.95 11.27
CA SER A 334 -4.84 -20.24 10.82
C SER A 334 -5.96 -21.25 10.62
N HIS A 335 -5.82 -22.13 9.60
CA HIS A 335 -6.78 -23.21 9.39
C HIS A 335 -6.65 -24.27 10.47
N GLU A 336 -7.80 -24.77 10.96
CA GLU A 336 -7.80 -25.97 11.80
C GLU A 336 -7.33 -27.20 11.00
N HIS A 337 -6.40 -27.94 11.56
CA HIS A 337 -5.95 -29.20 10.99
C HIS A 337 -6.76 -30.37 11.55
N HIS A 338 -7.14 -31.32 10.70
CA HIS A 338 -7.86 -32.54 11.08
C HIS A 338 -6.95 -33.78 11.05
N GLY A 339 -7.26 -34.78 11.83
CA GLY A 339 -6.57 -36.09 11.85
C GLY A 339 -5.20 -36.05 12.53
N LEU A 340 -4.19 -36.73 11.96
CA LEU A 340 -2.85 -36.85 12.54
C LEU A 340 -2.15 -35.50 12.78
N ARG A 341 -2.47 -34.48 12.00
CA ARG A 341 -1.94 -33.12 12.18
C ARG A 341 -2.43 -32.47 13.47
N ARG A 342 -3.66 -32.73 13.90
CA ARG A 342 -4.18 -32.27 15.21
C ARG A 342 -3.41 -32.81 16.41
N VAL A 343 -2.86 -34.02 16.29
CA VAL A 343 -1.99 -34.61 17.34
C VAL A 343 -0.63 -33.93 17.38
N THR A 344 -0.10 -33.59 16.19
CA THR A 344 1.15 -32.84 16.07
C THR A 344 1.00 -31.41 16.61
N ASP A 345 -0.13 -30.75 16.33
CA ASP A 345 -0.42 -29.39 16.82
C ASP A 345 -0.51 -29.37 18.36
N ARG A 346 -1.16 -30.37 18.99
CA ARG A 346 -1.21 -30.53 20.46
C ARG A 346 0.17 -30.78 21.09
N LEU A 347 1.03 -31.54 20.41
CA LEU A 347 2.40 -31.77 20.87
C LEU A 347 3.25 -30.50 20.76
N ILE A 348 3.05 -29.71 19.70
CA ILE A 348 3.69 -28.42 19.53
C ILE A 348 3.20 -27.46 20.62
N GLU A 349 1.92 -27.36 20.83
CA GLU A 349 1.30 -26.55 21.88
C GLU A 349 1.79 -26.91 23.27
N TRP A 350 1.84 -28.23 23.59
CA TRP A 350 2.44 -28.72 24.83
C TRP A 350 3.92 -28.34 24.96
N TYR A 351 4.69 -28.49 23.89
CA TYR A 351 6.11 -28.11 23.86
C TYR A 351 6.31 -26.61 24.07
N LEU A 352 5.50 -25.78 23.40
CA LEU A 352 5.54 -24.32 23.55
C LEU A 352 5.18 -23.92 25.00
N ASN A 353 4.13 -24.48 25.55
CA ASN A 353 3.75 -24.24 26.96
C ASN A 353 4.84 -24.72 27.94
N ALA A 354 5.49 -25.85 27.67
CA ALA A 354 6.61 -26.35 28.49
C ALA A 354 7.88 -25.45 28.40
N GLN A 355 7.97 -24.65 27.37
CA GLN A 355 9.04 -23.63 27.16
C GLN A 355 8.57 -22.22 27.57
N GLU A 356 7.44 -22.09 28.27
CA GLU A 356 6.87 -20.82 28.75
C GLU A 356 6.47 -19.84 27.62
N TYR A 357 6.16 -20.35 26.39
CA TYR A 357 5.59 -19.54 25.34
C TYR A 357 4.07 -19.51 25.45
N GLU A 358 3.52 -18.42 25.95
CA GLU A 358 2.07 -18.19 25.99
C GLU A 358 1.63 -17.48 24.71
N LEU A 359 1.12 -18.22 23.72
CA LEU A 359 0.67 -17.68 22.43
C LEU A 359 -0.42 -16.60 22.55
N THR A 360 -1.07 -16.50 23.70
CA THR A 360 -2.16 -15.54 23.97
C THR A 360 -1.75 -14.33 24.82
N ALA A 361 -0.57 -14.33 25.45
CA ALA A 361 -0.29 -13.38 26.53
C ALA A 361 1.03 -12.60 26.42
N GLY A 362 1.73 -12.63 25.29
CA GLY A 362 2.97 -11.84 25.16
C GLY A 362 3.92 -12.32 24.09
N THR A 363 3.76 -13.56 23.63
CA THR A 363 4.62 -14.17 22.60
C THR A 363 4.50 -13.42 21.27
N VAL A 364 5.65 -13.13 20.66
CA VAL A 364 5.76 -12.43 19.38
C VAL A 364 6.38 -13.31 18.31
N LEU A 365 5.91 -13.17 17.08
CA LEU A 365 6.34 -13.96 15.94
C LEU A 365 7.20 -13.14 14.98
N MET A 366 8.41 -13.61 14.74
CA MET A 366 9.26 -13.10 13.66
C MET A 366 9.17 -14.03 12.45
N LEU A 367 8.93 -13.45 11.28
CA LEU A 367 9.16 -14.09 9.99
C LEU A 367 10.50 -13.61 9.46
N LEU A 368 11.43 -14.53 9.22
CA LEU A 368 12.76 -14.24 8.68
C LEU A 368 12.99 -15.11 7.44
N GLY A 369 13.63 -14.55 6.42
CA GLY A 369 13.90 -15.28 5.18
C GLY A 369 15.09 -14.79 4.40
N PHE A 370 15.70 -15.73 3.67
CA PHE A 370 16.86 -15.49 2.82
C PHE A 370 16.60 -16.04 1.41
N ASP A 371 16.95 -15.25 0.41
CA ASP A 371 16.91 -15.56 -1.02
C ASP A 371 18.33 -15.68 -1.57
N GLY A 372 18.62 -16.71 -2.37
CA GLY A 372 19.94 -16.87 -2.97
C GLY A 372 20.21 -18.31 -3.42
N ASP A 373 21.48 -18.72 -3.44
CA ASP A 373 21.86 -20.12 -3.62
C ASP A 373 21.78 -20.92 -2.30
N ALA A 374 21.71 -22.24 -2.40
CA ALA A 374 21.52 -23.12 -1.25
C ALA A 374 22.68 -23.10 -0.26
N ARG A 375 23.92 -22.81 -0.66
CA ARG A 375 25.09 -22.77 0.22
C ARG A 375 25.10 -21.47 1.02
N TRP A 376 24.85 -20.37 0.33
CA TRP A 376 24.77 -19.04 0.92
C TRP A 376 23.61 -18.96 1.92
N THR A 377 22.41 -19.39 1.53
CA THR A 377 21.21 -19.39 2.36
C THR A 377 21.40 -20.20 3.65
N ARG A 378 22.07 -21.39 3.58
CA ARG A 378 22.41 -22.16 4.78
C ARG A 378 23.39 -21.43 5.72
N ARG A 379 24.37 -20.68 5.17
CA ARG A 379 25.27 -19.86 5.98
C ARG A 379 24.53 -18.76 6.69
N GLN A 380 23.69 -18.02 5.97
CA GLN A 380 22.84 -16.95 6.54
C GLN A 380 21.99 -17.47 7.70
N TRP A 381 21.32 -18.61 7.51
CA TRP A 381 20.49 -19.21 8.55
C TRP A 381 21.29 -19.62 9.81
N ARG A 382 22.50 -20.11 9.65
CA ARG A 382 23.32 -20.48 10.81
C ARG A 382 23.67 -19.25 11.66
N LEU A 383 24.03 -18.16 11.03
CA LEU A 383 24.34 -16.91 11.72
C LEU A 383 23.08 -16.30 12.35
N ALA A 384 22.01 -16.24 11.62
CA ALA A 384 20.74 -15.67 12.11
C ALA A 384 20.18 -16.44 13.30
N LEU A 385 20.21 -17.78 13.27
CA LEU A 385 19.74 -18.60 14.38
C LEU A 385 20.61 -18.47 15.64
N ALA A 386 21.91 -18.19 15.51
CA ALA A 386 22.77 -17.89 16.65
C ALA A 386 22.33 -16.57 17.32
N ILE A 387 22.16 -15.49 16.53
CA ILE A 387 21.68 -14.20 17.06
C ILE A 387 20.30 -14.35 17.72
N CYS A 388 19.34 -15.02 17.04
CA CYS A 388 18.03 -15.24 17.63
C CYS A 388 18.10 -16.05 18.94
N GLY A 389 19.01 -17.04 19.01
CA GLY A 389 19.24 -17.85 20.21
C GLY A 389 19.76 -17.03 21.39
N ASP A 390 20.63 -16.06 21.15
CA ASP A 390 21.14 -15.13 22.18
C ASP A 390 20.02 -14.30 22.81
N HIS A 391 18.91 -14.09 22.07
CA HIS A 391 17.69 -13.43 22.52
C HIS A 391 16.56 -14.43 22.85
N ARG A 392 16.88 -15.66 23.16
CA ARG A 392 15.91 -16.72 23.54
C ARG A 392 14.87 -17.05 22.45
N GLY A 393 15.21 -16.81 21.18
CA GLY A 393 14.33 -17.10 20.04
C GLY A 393 14.22 -18.58 19.72
N LEU A 394 13.00 -19.09 19.55
CA LEU A 394 12.68 -20.47 19.19
C LEU A 394 12.28 -20.59 17.73
N SER A 395 13.06 -21.33 16.93
CA SER A 395 12.72 -21.54 15.52
C SER A 395 11.59 -22.55 15.33
N LEU A 396 10.50 -22.12 14.65
CA LEU A 396 9.39 -22.98 14.21
C LEU A 396 9.66 -23.66 12.85
N GLY A 397 10.83 -23.45 12.27
CA GLY A 397 11.18 -23.99 10.97
C GLY A 397 10.39 -23.36 9.81
N ARG A 398 10.33 -24.10 8.68
CA ARG A 398 9.84 -23.59 7.38
C ARG A 398 8.32 -23.59 7.23
N ALA A 399 7.57 -24.19 8.13
CA ALA A 399 6.11 -24.33 7.99
C ALA A 399 5.43 -22.96 7.96
N VAL A 400 5.77 -22.09 8.90
CA VAL A 400 5.27 -20.71 9.00
C VAL A 400 5.59 -19.91 7.73
N GLY A 401 6.84 -19.96 7.28
CA GLY A 401 7.26 -19.24 6.06
C GLY A 401 6.52 -19.71 4.81
N ARG A 402 6.26 -21.02 4.66
CA ARG A 402 5.47 -21.56 3.54
C ARG A 402 4.00 -21.14 3.61
N SER A 403 3.40 -21.10 4.80
CA SER A 403 2.03 -20.61 4.96
C SER A 403 1.93 -19.14 4.59
N TRP A 404 2.82 -18.34 5.14
CA TRP A 404 2.89 -16.92 4.82
C TRP A 404 3.05 -16.66 3.29
N MET A 405 3.91 -17.38 2.61
CA MET A 405 4.10 -17.24 1.15
C MET A 405 2.83 -17.50 0.34
N ARG A 406 1.95 -18.38 0.80
CA ARG A 406 0.69 -18.68 0.11
C ARG A 406 -0.37 -17.60 0.32
N GLU A 407 -0.41 -17.02 1.52
CA GLU A 407 -1.50 -16.14 1.95
C GLU A 407 -1.11 -14.65 1.99
N ARG A 408 0.12 -14.31 1.62
CA ARG A 408 0.69 -12.97 1.80
C ARG A 408 -0.06 -11.83 1.09
N TYR A 409 -0.89 -12.12 0.10
CA TYR A 409 -1.70 -11.14 -0.63
C TYR A 409 -3.19 -11.20 -0.27
N ALA A 410 -3.59 -12.06 0.66
CA ALA A 410 -5.00 -12.31 0.96
C ALA A 410 -5.65 -11.24 1.89
N GLN A 411 -4.86 -10.52 2.67
CA GLN A 411 -5.39 -9.57 3.67
C GLN A 411 -6.34 -8.49 3.13
N PRO A 412 -6.11 -7.88 1.94
CA PRO A 412 -7.05 -6.90 1.41
C PRO A 412 -8.46 -7.46 1.12
N TYR A 413 -8.56 -8.74 0.79
CA TYR A 413 -9.86 -9.42 0.62
C TYR A 413 -10.59 -9.58 1.95
N LEU A 414 -9.87 -9.91 3.05
CA LEU A 414 -10.44 -9.98 4.40
C LEU A 414 -11.02 -8.64 4.84
N ARG A 415 -10.38 -7.52 4.49
CA ARG A 415 -10.89 -6.19 4.78
C ARG A 415 -12.29 -5.97 4.19
N ASP A 416 -12.54 -6.41 2.96
CA ASP A 416 -13.85 -6.27 2.32
C ASP A 416 -14.94 -7.02 3.08
N THR A 417 -14.65 -8.24 3.57
CA THR A 417 -15.52 -9.01 4.45
C THR A 417 -15.79 -8.25 5.75
N LEU A 418 -14.76 -7.74 6.41
CA LEU A 418 -14.89 -6.98 7.66
C LEU A 418 -15.77 -5.73 7.50
N LEU A 419 -15.63 -4.99 6.39
CA LEU A 419 -16.47 -3.83 6.08
C LEU A 419 -17.94 -4.20 5.93
N GLY A 420 -18.25 -5.35 5.35
CA GLY A 420 -19.61 -5.89 5.26
C GLY A 420 -20.23 -6.21 6.63
N HIS A 421 -19.41 -6.52 7.62
CA HIS A 421 -19.81 -6.86 8.98
C HIS A 421 -19.64 -5.72 9.99
N ARG A 422 -19.71 -4.46 9.53
CA ARG A 422 -19.68 -3.24 10.35
C ARG A 422 -18.39 -3.08 11.17
N VAL A 423 -17.28 -3.60 10.68
CA VAL A 423 -15.97 -3.40 11.30
C VAL A 423 -15.27 -2.23 10.62
N MET A 424 -14.87 -1.23 11.41
CA MET A 424 -13.92 -0.21 10.99
C MET A 424 -12.53 -0.84 11.00
N VAL A 425 -11.87 -0.88 9.85
CA VAL A 425 -10.53 -1.46 9.70
C VAL A 425 -9.67 -0.57 8.82
N ASP A 426 -8.55 -0.12 9.34
CA ASP A 426 -7.56 0.64 8.57
C ASP A 426 -6.17 0.46 9.14
N THR A 427 -5.20 1.05 8.47
CA THR A 427 -3.79 0.94 8.80
C THR A 427 -3.12 2.31 8.85
N LEU A 428 -2.13 2.45 9.74
CA LEU A 428 -1.17 3.55 9.73
C LEU A 428 0.23 2.98 9.82
N GLU A 429 1.16 3.68 9.19
CA GLU A 429 2.55 3.27 9.22
C GLU A 429 3.47 4.49 9.36
N THR A 430 4.62 4.25 9.95
CA THR A 430 5.63 5.28 10.24
C THR A 430 7.00 4.64 10.36
N ALA A 431 8.04 5.43 10.53
CA ALA A 431 9.39 4.94 10.82
C ALA A 431 10.13 5.88 11.77
N THR A 432 11.08 5.32 12.52
CA THR A 432 11.95 6.08 13.41
C THR A 432 13.26 5.33 13.67
N THR A 433 14.17 5.92 14.44
CA THR A 433 15.41 5.28 14.86
C THR A 433 15.17 4.16 15.87
N TRP A 434 16.12 3.21 15.99
CA TRP A 434 16.00 2.10 16.95
C TRP A 434 15.83 2.59 18.39
N SER A 435 16.51 3.67 18.77
CA SER A 435 16.42 4.22 20.13
C SER A 435 15.07 4.82 20.48
N ASN A 436 14.27 5.22 19.48
CA ASN A 436 12.95 5.81 19.66
C ASN A 436 11.80 4.82 19.36
N LEU A 437 12.10 3.63 18.85
CA LEU A 437 11.10 2.72 18.28
C LEU A 437 10.02 2.32 19.28
N MET A 438 10.40 1.95 20.51
CA MET A 438 9.43 1.51 21.52
C MET A 438 8.57 2.66 22.05
N HIS A 439 9.15 3.86 22.21
CA HIS A 439 8.37 5.04 22.57
C HIS A 439 7.32 5.39 21.51
N LEU A 440 7.70 5.37 20.23
CA LEU A 440 6.76 5.58 19.12
C LEU A 440 5.67 4.50 19.07
N TYR A 441 6.04 3.22 19.26
CA TYR A 441 5.09 2.11 19.32
C TYR A 441 4.02 2.33 20.40
N GLU A 442 4.44 2.61 21.63
CA GLU A 442 3.52 2.81 22.76
C GLU A 442 2.62 4.03 22.55
N SER A 443 3.17 5.13 22.05
CA SER A 443 2.43 6.37 21.77
C SER A 443 1.34 6.15 20.72
N MET A 444 1.71 5.51 19.60
CA MET A 444 0.80 5.25 18.48
C MET A 444 -0.31 4.27 18.87
N VAL A 445 0.03 3.15 19.51
CA VAL A 445 -0.96 2.13 19.94
C VAL A 445 -1.91 2.69 20.98
N SER A 446 -1.41 3.48 21.95
CA SER A 446 -2.23 4.13 22.96
C SER A 446 -3.21 5.13 22.33
N ALA A 447 -2.74 6.00 21.44
CA ALA A 447 -3.57 6.98 20.76
C ALA A 447 -4.71 6.32 19.95
N MET A 448 -4.40 5.24 19.21
CA MET A 448 -5.40 4.46 18.49
C MET A 448 -6.49 3.91 19.41
N LYS A 449 -6.12 3.22 20.48
CA LYS A 449 -7.07 2.62 21.42
C LYS A 449 -7.97 3.66 22.07
N VAL A 450 -7.39 4.77 22.53
CA VAL A 450 -8.14 5.87 23.15
C VAL A 450 -9.13 6.49 22.15
N ALA A 451 -8.70 6.74 20.92
CA ALA A 451 -9.55 7.33 19.90
C ALA A 451 -10.69 6.40 19.45
N ILE A 452 -10.42 5.10 19.28
CA ILE A 452 -11.44 4.11 18.93
C ILE A 452 -12.52 4.06 20.02
N THR A 453 -12.11 3.92 21.28
CA THR A 453 -13.05 3.89 22.44
C THR A 453 -13.82 5.20 22.54
N GLY A 454 -13.18 6.34 22.33
CA GLY A 454 -13.80 7.67 22.40
C GLY A 454 -14.82 7.97 21.29
N THR A 455 -14.89 7.13 20.27
CA THR A 455 -15.83 7.26 19.13
C THR A 455 -16.87 6.13 19.08
N ASP A 456 -17.17 5.51 20.20
CA ASP A 456 -18.06 4.33 20.30
C ASP A 456 -17.61 3.13 19.43
N GLY A 457 -16.33 3.08 19.08
CA GLY A 457 -15.72 2.01 18.30
C GLY A 457 -15.51 0.70 19.08
N GLY A 458 -16.03 0.59 20.29
CA GLY A 458 -15.83 -0.52 21.20
C GLY A 458 -14.45 -0.46 21.88
N PRO A 459 -13.97 -1.58 22.46
CA PRO A 459 -12.65 -1.65 23.10
C PRO A 459 -11.51 -1.44 22.09
N GLY A 460 -11.76 -1.75 20.81
CA GLY A 460 -10.79 -1.68 19.73
C GLY A 460 -9.70 -2.75 19.82
N TYR A 461 -9.23 -3.24 18.71
CA TYR A 461 -8.11 -4.16 18.62
C TYR A 461 -7.01 -3.58 17.74
N VAL A 462 -5.83 -3.38 18.30
CA VAL A 462 -4.69 -2.78 17.59
C VAL A 462 -3.57 -3.80 17.52
N MET A 463 -3.11 -4.04 16.32
CA MET A 463 -2.03 -4.97 15.96
C MET A 463 -0.91 -4.19 15.31
N THR A 464 0.32 -4.47 15.67
CA THR A 464 1.47 -3.76 15.09
C THR A 464 2.59 -4.72 14.72
N HIS A 465 3.23 -4.46 13.59
CA HIS A 465 4.47 -5.16 13.25
C HIS A 465 5.55 -4.22 12.76
N ILE A 466 6.79 -4.63 12.97
CA ILE A 466 7.93 -4.05 12.28
C ILE A 466 8.00 -4.70 10.91
N SER A 467 7.75 -3.92 9.84
CA SER A 467 7.67 -4.43 8.46
C SER A 467 8.95 -4.22 7.66
N HIS A 468 9.63 -3.13 7.92
CA HIS A 468 10.87 -2.75 7.24
C HIS A 468 11.88 -2.25 8.26
N ALA A 469 13.14 -2.55 8.03
CA ALA A 469 14.19 -2.08 8.91
C ALA A 469 15.48 -1.77 8.15
N TYR A 470 16.26 -0.94 8.78
CA TYR A 470 17.52 -0.41 8.34
C TYR A 470 18.54 -0.58 9.46
N GLU A 471 19.83 -0.39 9.18
CA GLU A 471 20.88 -0.42 10.20
C GLU A 471 20.59 0.55 11.37
N HIS A 472 19.99 1.71 11.10
CA HIS A 472 19.78 2.79 12.07
C HIS A 472 18.34 2.97 12.58
N GLY A 473 17.37 2.22 12.08
CA GLY A 473 15.96 2.34 12.48
C GLY A 473 15.03 1.36 11.79
N ALA A 474 13.73 1.46 12.09
CA ALA A 474 12.72 0.57 11.54
C ALA A 474 11.38 1.28 11.34
N SER A 475 10.51 0.66 10.52
CA SER A 475 9.13 1.08 10.35
C SER A 475 8.19 0.27 11.25
N LEU A 476 7.18 0.95 11.78
CA LEU A 476 6.03 0.35 12.44
C LEU A 476 4.83 0.40 11.48
N TYR A 477 4.11 -0.68 11.40
CA TYR A 477 2.87 -0.80 10.65
C TYR A 477 1.77 -1.29 11.58
N SER A 478 0.80 -0.45 11.88
CA SER A 478 -0.30 -0.80 12.76
C SER A 478 -1.59 -0.94 11.99
N THR A 479 -2.32 -2.01 12.29
CA THR A 479 -3.70 -2.23 11.85
C THR A 479 -4.60 -2.08 13.06
N PHE A 480 -5.65 -1.28 12.94
CA PHE A 480 -6.66 -1.18 13.97
C PHE A 480 -8.01 -1.68 13.49
N LEU A 481 -8.72 -2.30 14.40
CA LEU A 481 -10.10 -2.75 14.22
C LEU A 481 -10.97 -2.08 15.28
N GLY A 482 -12.16 -1.65 14.89
CA GLY A 482 -13.16 -1.09 15.79
C GLY A 482 -14.57 -1.34 15.24
N ARG A 483 -15.57 -1.14 16.06
CA ARG A 483 -16.98 -1.17 15.66
C ARG A 483 -17.30 0.09 14.85
N GLN A 484 -17.97 -0.04 13.71
CA GLN A 484 -18.53 1.14 13.02
C GLN A 484 -19.71 1.69 13.82
N VAL A 485 -19.86 3.03 13.82
CA VAL A 485 -21.12 3.65 14.31
C VAL A 485 -22.30 3.05 13.57
N PRO A 486 -23.46 2.85 14.25
CA PRO A 486 -24.62 2.20 13.65
C PRO A 486 -25.34 3.05 12.60
N ASP A 487 -24.86 4.26 12.34
CA ASP A 487 -25.42 5.18 11.36
C ASP A 487 -25.24 4.62 9.92
N PRO A 488 -26.30 4.56 9.10
CA PRO A 488 -26.19 4.15 7.71
C PRO A 488 -25.45 5.17 6.82
N ASP A 489 -25.33 6.43 7.23
CA ASP A 489 -24.63 7.47 6.47
C ASP A 489 -23.12 7.18 6.44
N PRO A 490 -22.51 6.98 5.25
CA PRO A 490 -21.07 6.79 5.14
C PRO A 490 -20.26 7.97 5.67
N LEU A 491 -20.80 9.18 5.71
CA LEU A 491 -20.12 10.35 6.24
C LEU A 491 -20.01 10.32 7.77
N ALA A 492 -20.98 9.74 8.47
CA ALA A 492 -20.87 9.52 9.92
C ALA A 492 -19.75 8.52 10.27
N ARG A 493 -19.65 7.43 9.48
CA ARG A 493 -18.56 6.45 9.61
C ARG A 493 -17.20 7.04 9.24
N GLN A 494 -17.17 7.91 8.23
CA GLN A 494 -15.96 8.65 7.86
C GLN A 494 -15.52 9.56 9.02
N ALA A 495 -16.45 10.31 9.64
CA ALA A 495 -16.14 11.19 10.75
C ALA A 495 -15.59 10.41 11.97
N GLN A 496 -16.14 9.24 12.28
CA GLN A 496 -15.61 8.32 13.30
C GLN A 496 -14.14 7.96 13.02
N TRP A 497 -13.87 7.50 11.80
CA TRP A 497 -12.53 7.11 11.37
C TRP A 497 -11.54 8.29 11.37
N GLU A 498 -11.97 9.49 10.95
CA GLU A 498 -11.14 10.70 10.94
C GLU A 498 -10.62 11.07 12.33
N VAL A 499 -11.40 10.85 13.38
CA VAL A 499 -10.95 11.07 14.77
C VAL A 499 -9.80 10.13 15.10
N VAL A 500 -9.91 8.83 14.77
CA VAL A 500 -8.85 7.84 15.03
C VAL A 500 -7.61 8.16 14.20
N LYS A 501 -7.79 8.44 12.91
CA LYS A 501 -6.70 8.77 11.99
C LYS A 501 -5.92 9.99 12.47
N ARG A 502 -6.62 11.07 12.82
CA ARG A 502 -6.02 12.32 13.30
C ARG A 502 -5.25 12.12 14.60
N ALA A 503 -5.91 11.58 15.63
CA ALA A 503 -5.28 11.36 16.93
C ALA A 503 -4.00 10.51 16.83
N THR A 504 -4.01 9.49 15.95
CA THR A 504 -2.85 8.63 15.75
C THR A 504 -1.75 9.34 14.97
N THR A 505 -2.08 10.09 13.92
CA THR A 505 -1.07 10.83 13.13
C THR A 505 -0.40 11.91 13.97
N ASP A 506 -1.18 12.65 14.78
CA ASP A 506 -0.62 13.63 15.72
C ASP A 506 0.33 12.95 16.71
N ALA A 507 -0.05 11.81 17.31
CA ALA A 507 0.80 11.05 18.24
C ALA A 507 2.07 10.50 17.58
N ILE A 508 2.02 10.11 16.32
CA ILE A 508 3.20 9.67 15.55
C ILE A 508 4.21 10.82 15.43
N LEU A 509 3.77 12.00 15.01
CA LEU A 509 4.65 13.15 14.83
C LEU A 509 5.19 13.65 16.17
N ASP A 510 4.34 13.80 17.20
CA ASP A 510 4.74 14.19 18.57
C ASP A 510 5.76 13.24 19.18
N ALA A 511 5.70 11.93 18.85
CA ALA A 511 6.65 10.92 19.31
C ALA A 511 7.89 10.80 18.40
N GLY A 512 8.09 11.69 17.41
CA GLY A 512 9.27 11.71 16.54
C GLY A 512 9.30 10.61 15.49
N GLY A 513 8.13 10.13 15.07
CA GLY A 513 7.96 9.30 13.86
C GLY A 513 7.88 10.16 12.59
N THR A 514 8.20 9.60 11.41
CA THR A 514 7.88 10.24 10.14
C THR A 514 6.40 10.09 9.82
N LEU A 515 5.83 11.05 9.11
CA LEU A 515 4.42 11.06 8.71
C LEU A 515 4.00 9.79 7.96
N THR A 516 4.87 9.26 7.11
CA THR A 516 4.67 8.03 6.34
C THR A 516 6.00 7.43 5.91
N HIS A 517 6.08 6.11 5.87
CA HIS A 517 7.26 5.39 5.39
C HIS A 517 7.10 4.92 3.92
N HIS A 518 5.86 4.52 3.51
CA HIS A 518 5.66 3.93 2.17
C HIS A 518 4.23 4.04 1.60
N HIS A 519 3.26 4.58 2.33
CA HIS A 519 1.89 4.79 1.79
C HIS A 519 1.78 6.05 0.94
N GLY A 520 2.69 7.01 1.12
CA GLY A 520 2.65 8.32 0.47
C GLY A 520 1.87 9.35 1.31
N ILE A 521 1.56 10.48 0.72
CA ILE A 521 0.82 11.58 1.36
C ILE A 521 -0.64 11.55 0.97
N GLY A 522 -0.95 11.40 -0.31
CA GLY A 522 -2.30 11.43 -0.82
C GLY A 522 -3.02 12.73 -0.48
N ARG A 523 -4.32 12.62 -0.23
CA ARG A 523 -5.16 13.67 0.33
C ARG A 523 -5.16 13.63 1.87
N GLU A 524 -5.07 12.43 2.43
CA GLU A 524 -5.30 12.21 3.86
C GLU A 524 -4.17 12.74 4.74
N HIS A 525 -2.91 12.64 4.32
CA HIS A 525 -1.75 13.13 5.07
C HIS A 525 -1.33 14.57 4.70
N THR A 526 -1.93 15.15 3.66
CA THR A 526 -1.65 16.54 3.22
C THR A 526 -1.71 17.58 4.36
N PRO A 527 -2.63 17.51 5.35
CA PRO A 527 -2.67 18.48 6.43
C PRO A 527 -1.39 18.57 7.30
N TRP A 528 -0.64 17.46 7.40
CA TRP A 528 0.56 17.37 8.25
C TRP A 528 1.87 17.52 7.46
N LEU A 529 1.82 17.59 6.12
CA LEU A 529 3.04 17.62 5.31
C LEU A 529 3.97 18.80 5.63
N GLU A 530 3.40 19.98 5.99
CA GLU A 530 4.22 21.15 6.37
C GLU A 530 5.03 20.89 7.65
N GLU A 531 4.51 20.09 8.57
CA GLU A 531 5.23 19.69 9.79
C GLU A 531 6.41 18.78 9.46
N GLU A 532 6.24 17.85 8.52
CA GLU A 532 7.28 16.93 8.06
C GLU A 532 8.42 17.66 7.31
N VAL A 533 8.08 18.56 6.37
CA VAL A 533 9.08 19.16 5.45
C VAL A 533 9.43 20.61 5.79
N GLY A 534 8.71 21.24 6.69
CA GLY A 534 8.86 22.64 7.05
C GLY A 534 8.37 23.63 5.98
N GLN A 535 8.19 24.90 6.36
CA GLN A 535 7.68 25.96 5.49
C GLN A 535 8.51 26.18 4.22
N VAL A 536 9.84 26.08 4.32
CA VAL A 536 10.75 26.26 3.18
C VAL A 536 10.64 25.06 2.25
N GLY A 537 10.54 23.84 2.79
CA GLY A 537 10.27 22.62 2.01
C GLY A 537 8.96 22.72 1.24
N MET A 538 7.87 23.15 1.89
CA MET A 538 6.58 23.38 1.22
C MET A 538 6.67 24.40 0.08
N LYS A 539 7.44 25.48 0.25
CA LYS A 539 7.68 26.46 -0.83
C LYS A 539 8.43 25.83 -2.00
N ALA A 540 9.44 25.00 -1.73
CA ALA A 540 10.19 24.30 -2.77
C ALA A 540 9.30 23.32 -3.55
N LEU A 541 8.52 22.47 -2.86
CA LEU A 541 7.59 21.53 -3.49
C LEU A 541 6.56 22.25 -4.37
N ARG A 542 5.99 23.38 -3.90
CA ARG A 542 5.07 24.20 -4.69
C ARG A 542 5.76 24.85 -5.92
N ARG A 543 7.05 25.17 -5.85
CA ARG A 543 7.81 25.68 -6.99
C ARG A 543 8.05 24.60 -8.05
N PHE A 544 8.35 23.37 -7.65
CA PHE A 544 8.41 22.25 -8.57
C PHE A 544 7.07 22.07 -9.30
N LYS A 545 5.95 22.06 -8.54
CA LYS A 545 4.60 22.00 -9.13
C LYS A 545 4.39 23.09 -10.18
N SER A 546 4.63 24.34 -9.83
CA SER A 546 4.42 25.47 -10.76
C SER A 546 5.38 25.49 -11.95
N THR A 547 6.52 24.79 -11.86
CA THR A 547 7.48 24.63 -12.96
C THR A 547 7.04 23.56 -13.95
N PHE A 548 6.56 22.43 -13.45
CA PHE A 548 6.21 21.28 -14.29
C PHE A 548 4.75 21.31 -14.76
N ASP A 549 3.88 21.94 -13.98
CA ASP A 549 2.45 22.09 -14.25
C ASP A 549 1.97 23.50 -13.86
N PRO A 550 2.27 24.51 -14.69
CA PRO A 550 1.96 25.90 -14.37
C PRO A 550 0.46 26.21 -14.33
N THR A 551 -0.37 25.43 -15.02
CA THR A 551 -1.84 25.54 -15.01
C THR A 551 -2.50 24.82 -13.86
N GLY A 552 -1.79 23.89 -13.20
CA GLY A 552 -2.30 23.17 -12.02
C GLY A 552 -3.30 22.07 -12.34
N ILE A 553 -3.33 21.57 -13.58
CA ILE A 553 -4.30 20.55 -14.02
C ILE A 553 -4.03 19.15 -13.46
N LEU A 554 -2.78 18.83 -13.06
CA LEU A 554 -2.39 17.49 -12.63
C LEU A 554 -2.68 17.24 -11.15
N ASN A 555 -3.54 16.30 -10.88
CA ASN A 555 -3.86 15.73 -9.57
C ASN A 555 -3.96 16.77 -8.43
N PRO A 556 -4.81 17.79 -8.54
CA PRO A 556 -4.89 18.89 -7.57
C PRO A 556 -5.39 18.42 -6.20
N GLY A 557 -4.77 18.96 -5.14
CA GLY A 557 -5.13 18.63 -3.75
C GLY A 557 -4.52 17.31 -3.24
N ILE A 558 -3.66 16.66 -4.03
CA ILE A 558 -2.86 15.52 -3.64
C ILE A 558 -1.42 16.00 -3.42
N LEU A 559 -0.74 15.45 -2.42
CA LEU A 559 0.61 15.82 -1.98
C LEU A 559 0.67 17.29 -1.48
N LEU A 560 0.13 18.22 -2.22
CA LEU A 560 0.15 19.63 -1.87
C LEU A 560 -1.26 20.13 -1.54
N PRO A 561 -1.48 20.74 -0.36
CA PRO A 561 -2.77 21.33 -0.03
C PRO A 561 -3.09 22.45 -1.01
N PRO A 562 -4.37 22.64 -1.37
CA PRO A 562 -4.78 23.75 -2.20
C PRO A 562 -4.39 25.08 -1.54
N LYS A 563 -4.07 26.09 -2.34
CA LYS A 563 -3.80 27.43 -1.80
C LYS A 563 -5.08 28.00 -1.17
N ARG A 564 -4.94 28.75 -0.06
CA ARG A 564 -6.08 29.51 0.47
C ARG A 564 -6.65 30.42 -0.64
N GLY A 565 -7.90 30.19 -1.00
CA GLY A 565 -8.58 30.88 -2.10
C GLY A 565 -8.57 30.14 -3.44
N ASP A 566 -7.93 28.98 -3.54
CA ASP A 566 -8.13 28.08 -4.67
C ASP A 566 -9.55 27.47 -4.61
N PRO A 567 -10.25 27.33 -5.75
CA PRO A 567 -11.59 26.75 -5.79
C PRO A 567 -11.68 25.29 -5.29
N TYR A 568 -10.54 24.68 -5.00
CA TYR A 568 -10.40 23.32 -4.46
C TYR A 568 -10.00 23.28 -2.98
N GLY A 569 -10.00 24.42 -2.28
CA GLY A 569 -9.70 24.55 -0.85
C GLY A 569 -10.94 24.54 0.04
#